data_1ed450f6eb4ccf1a366d48750c41c3eb
#
_entry.id   1ed450f6eb4ccf1a366d48750c41c3eb
#
_cell.length_a   1.000
_cell.length_b   1.000
_cell.length_c   1.000
_cell.angle_alpha   90.00
_cell.angle_beta   90.00
_cell.angle_gamma   90.00
#
_symmetry.space_group_name_H-M   'P 1'
#
loop_
_entity.id
_entity.type
_entity.pdbx_description
1 polymer ?
#
loop_
_entity_poly.entity_id
_entity_poly.type
_entity_poly.pdbx_seq_one_letter_code
_entity_poly.pdbx_strand_id
1 'polypeptide(L)'
;MIEGRIRHLDVANRSALIVEENGNEITVNFALRTNVEVIEDETVGLMGGELEDLEEGYEVEFEVSSTNEDGSIICDSIACIS
;
A
#
# COMPACT_ATOMS: atom_id res chain seq x y z
N MET A 1 -12.24 -1.04 2.81
CA MET A 1 -10.79 -0.95 2.98
C MET A 1 -10.21 -2.34 2.88
N ILE A 2 -9.10 -2.50 2.18
CA ILE A 2 -8.49 -3.79 1.95
C ILE A 2 -7.21 -3.88 2.79
N GLU A 3 -7.02 -5.01 3.46
CA GLU A 3 -5.83 -5.27 4.27
C GLU A 3 -5.00 -6.37 3.64
N GLY A 4 -3.70 -6.24 3.73
CA GLY A 4 -2.79 -7.26 3.23
C GLY A 4 -1.36 -6.97 3.64
N ARG A 5 -0.45 -7.80 3.14
CA ARG A 5 0.98 -7.66 3.39
C ARG A 5 1.72 -7.38 2.09
N ILE A 6 2.64 -6.44 2.13
CA ILE A 6 3.46 -6.12 0.96
C ILE A 6 4.43 -7.28 0.72
N ARG A 7 4.26 -7.94 -0.41
CA ARG A 7 5.14 -9.02 -0.83
C ARG A 7 6.28 -8.53 -1.71
N HIS A 8 5.97 -7.54 -2.56
CA HIS A 8 6.95 -6.93 -3.44
C HIS A 8 6.62 -5.45 -3.59
N LEU A 9 7.63 -4.61 -3.53
CA LEU A 9 7.48 -3.17 -3.69
C LEU A 9 8.41 -2.68 -4.79
N ASP A 10 7.85 -2.00 -5.77
CA ASP A 10 8.59 -1.40 -6.88
C ASP A 10 8.36 0.11 -6.85
N VAL A 11 9.24 0.82 -6.16
CA VAL A 11 9.14 2.26 -5.99
C VAL A 11 9.30 2.98 -7.31
N ALA A 12 10.18 2.50 -8.16
CA ALA A 12 10.46 3.13 -9.45
C ALA A 12 9.23 3.15 -10.37
N ASN A 13 8.44 2.08 -10.35
CA ASN A 13 7.21 1.97 -11.12
C ASN A 13 5.97 2.33 -10.32
N ARG A 14 6.12 2.75 -9.07
CA ARG A 14 5.04 3.12 -8.17
C ARG A 14 3.97 2.02 -8.09
N SER A 15 4.43 0.80 -7.83
CA SER A 15 3.53 -0.36 -7.74
C SER A 15 3.98 -1.30 -6.62
N ALA A 16 3.05 -2.15 -6.19
CA ALA A 16 3.34 -3.17 -5.19
C ALA A 16 2.46 -4.39 -5.43
N LEU A 17 2.96 -5.54 -5.03
CA LEU A 17 2.17 -6.76 -4.94
C LEU A 17 1.80 -6.96 -3.48
N ILE A 18 0.50 -6.99 -3.20
CA ILE A 18 -0.02 -7.15 -1.84
C ILE A 18 -0.79 -8.45 -1.76
N VAL A 19 -0.54 -9.23 -0.72
CA VAL A 19 -1.20 -10.51 -0.48
C VAL A 19 -2.18 -10.34 0.67
N GLU A 20 -3.45 -10.61 0.41
CA GLU A 20 -4.50 -10.60 1.43
C GLU A 20 -4.39 -11.84 2.34
N GLU A 21 -5.07 -11.80 3.49
CA GLU A 21 -5.07 -12.93 4.43
C GLU A 21 -5.54 -14.24 3.79
N ASN A 22 -6.47 -14.17 2.86
CA ASN A 22 -6.97 -15.36 2.16
C ASN A 22 -6.00 -15.89 1.09
N GLY A 23 -4.82 -15.26 0.94
CA GLY A 23 -3.82 -15.65 -0.05
C GLY A 23 -4.01 -15.00 -1.42
N ASN A 24 -5.00 -14.16 -1.57
CA ASN A 24 -5.27 -13.50 -2.85
C ASN A 24 -4.21 -12.41 -3.11
N GLU A 25 -3.65 -12.40 -4.30
CA GLU A 25 -2.63 -11.43 -4.67
C GLU A 25 -3.24 -10.28 -5.47
N ILE A 26 -2.88 -9.06 -5.10
CA ILE A 26 -3.40 -7.85 -5.75
C ILE A 26 -2.22 -6.98 -6.19
N THR A 27 -2.21 -6.61 -7.46
CA THR A 27 -1.26 -5.60 -7.95
C THR A 27 -1.84 -4.22 -7.74
N VAL A 28 -1.13 -3.40 -6.98
CA VAL A 28 -1.57 -2.06 -6.61
C VAL A 28 -0.67 -1.04 -7.28
N ASN A 29 -1.27 -0.08 -7.96
CA ASN A 29 -0.53 1.05 -8.54
C ASN A 29 -0.79 2.29 -7.70
N PHE A 30 0.27 3.05 -7.45
CA PHE A 30 0.19 4.27 -6.63
C PHE A 30 0.18 5.49 -7.55
N ALA A 31 -0.87 6.28 -7.49
CA ALA A 31 -0.92 7.55 -8.19
C ALA A 31 0.05 8.55 -7.53
N LEU A 32 0.39 9.61 -8.26
CA LEU A 32 1.24 10.67 -7.70
C LEU A 32 0.64 11.31 -6.45
N ARG A 33 -0.70 11.25 -6.33
CA ARG A 33 -1.43 11.84 -5.21
C ARG A 33 -1.81 10.83 -4.14
N THR A 34 -1.36 9.58 -4.28
CA THR A 34 -1.66 8.56 -3.27
C THR A 34 -1.12 9.00 -1.92
N ASN A 35 -1.99 9.03 -0.92
CA ASN A 35 -1.61 9.37 0.44
C ASN A 35 -0.98 8.16 1.10
N VAL A 36 0.26 8.31 1.57
CA VAL A 36 0.99 7.23 2.27
C VAL A 36 1.13 7.63 3.73
N GLU A 37 0.71 6.75 4.62
CA GLU A 37 0.83 6.96 6.06
C GLU A 37 1.63 5.82 6.67
N VAL A 38 2.53 6.16 7.57
CA VAL A 38 3.36 5.17 8.26
C VAL A 38 3.24 5.37 9.76
N ILE A 39 3.46 4.28 10.51
CA ILE A 39 3.45 4.32 11.98
C ILE A 39 4.88 4.56 12.43
N GLU A 40 5.06 5.57 13.28
CA GLU A 40 6.34 5.81 13.93
C GLU A 40 6.29 5.35 15.38
N ASP A 41 7.34 4.64 15.81
CA ASP A 41 7.41 4.07 17.17
C ASP A 41 7.43 5.13 18.26
N GLU A 42 7.94 6.31 17.97
CA GLU A 42 8.10 7.37 18.95
C GLU A 42 6.92 8.34 19.04
N THR A 43 5.98 8.22 18.10
CA THR A 43 4.80 9.07 18.10
C THR A 43 3.54 8.24 18.15
N VAL A 44 2.50 8.80 18.74
CA VAL A 44 1.20 8.15 18.79
C VAL A 44 0.42 8.53 17.54
N GLY A 45 0.26 7.60 16.61
CA GLY A 45 -0.56 7.80 15.43
C GLY A 45 0.20 7.61 14.13
N LEU A 46 -0.52 7.89 13.03
CA LEU A 46 0.00 7.77 11.67
C LEU A 46 0.61 9.10 11.24
N MET A 47 1.74 9.04 10.57
CA MET A 47 2.38 10.21 9.99
C MET A 47 2.37 10.10 8.48
N GLY A 48 2.25 11.22 7.80
CA GLY A 48 2.42 11.28 6.36
C GLY A 48 3.82 10.85 5.96
N GLY A 49 3.93 10.01 4.93
CA GLY A 49 5.19 9.49 4.45
C GLY A 49 5.25 9.43 2.93
N GLU A 50 6.35 8.90 2.46
CA GLU A 50 6.60 8.70 1.05
C GLU A 50 6.50 7.22 0.72
N LEU A 51 6.39 6.91 -0.58
CA LEU A 51 6.34 5.53 -1.03
C LEU A 51 7.58 4.73 -0.59
N GLU A 52 8.73 5.38 -0.53
CA GLU A 52 9.99 4.79 -0.09
C GLU A 52 9.99 4.39 1.39
N ASP A 53 9.06 4.91 2.17
CA ASP A 53 8.94 4.55 3.58
C ASP A 53 8.25 3.20 3.79
N LEU A 54 7.65 2.66 2.74
CA LEU A 54 7.06 1.32 2.78
C LEU A 54 8.15 0.28 2.51
N GLU A 55 8.00 -0.89 3.11
CA GLU A 55 8.93 -1.99 2.92
C GLU A 55 8.18 -3.31 2.72
N GLU A 56 8.84 -4.25 2.04
CA GLU A 56 8.32 -5.61 1.91
C GLU A 56 8.18 -6.24 3.28
N GLY A 57 7.06 -6.93 3.50
CA GLY A 57 6.74 -7.54 4.77
C GLY A 57 5.82 -6.70 5.67
N TYR A 58 5.63 -5.44 5.37
CA TYR A 58 4.73 -4.59 6.15
C TYR A 58 3.27 -4.98 5.91
N GLU A 59 2.49 -4.96 6.98
CA GLU A 59 1.04 -5.06 6.87
C GLU A 59 0.48 -3.68 6.62
N VAL A 60 -0.43 -3.59 5.65
CA VAL A 60 -1.01 -2.33 5.21
C VAL A 60 -2.50 -2.47 5.03
N GLU A 61 -3.21 -1.35 5.14
CA GLU A 61 -4.58 -1.24 4.64
C GLU A 61 -4.63 -0.11 3.63
N PHE A 62 -5.44 -0.31 2.60
CA PHE A 62 -5.50 0.65 1.51
C PHE A 62 -6.90 0.77 0.93
N GLU A 63 -7.15 1.90 0.29
CA GLU A 63 -8.41 2.18 -0.38
C GLU A 63 -8.20 2.24 -1.88
N VAL A 64 -9.13 1.64 -2.60
CA VAL A 64 -9.10 1.56 -4.05
C VAL A 64 -9.80 2.77 -4.63
N SER A 65 -9.11 3.50 -5.49
CA SER A 65 -9.68 4.62 -6.25
C SER A 65 -10.38 4.11 -7.51
N SER A 66 -9.73 3.21 -8.23
CA SER A 66 -10.29 2.62 -9.44
C SER A 66 -9.62 1.28 -9.75
N THR A 67 -10.23 0.52 -10.66
CA THR A 67 -9.69 -0.76 -11.12
C THR A 67 -9.37 -0.65 -12.60
N ASN A 68 -8.17 -1.10 -12.98
CA ASN A 68 -7.73 -1.14 -14.36
C ASN A 68 -8.28 -2.36 -15.08
N GLU A 69 -8.24 -2.34 -16.42
CA GLU A 69 -8.74 -3.44 -17.23
C GLU A 69 -7.98 -4.75 -17.04
N ASP A 70 -6.71 -4.67 -16.66
CA ASP A 70 -5.86 -5.84 -16.44
C ASP A 70 -6.06 -6.46 -15.05
N GLY A 71 -6.97 -5.92 -14.25
CA GLY A 71 -7.23 -6.40 -12.89
C GLY A 71 -6.40 -5.73 -11.80
N SER A 72 -5.41 -4.92 -12.15
CA SER A 72 -4.69 -4.14 -11.17
C SER A 72 -5.56 -2.99 -10.67
N ILE A 73 -5.23 -2.44 -9.52
CA ILE A 73 -6.01 -1.36 -8.92
C ILE A 73 -5.14 -0.12 -8.74
N ILE A 74 -5.81 1.02 -8.67
CA ILE A 74 -5.17 2.29 -8.34
C ILE A 74 -5.51 2.62 -6.90
N CYS A 75 -4.50 2.79 -6.08
CA CYS A 75 -4.65 3.07 -4.66
C CYS A 75 -4.81 4.56 -4.43
N ASP A 76 -5.83 4.92 -3.65
CA ASP A 76 -6.07 6.31 -3.26
C ASP A 76 -5.30 6.67 -1.99
N SER A 77 -5.27 5.75 -1.04
CA SER A 77 -4.49 5.89 0.18
C SER A 77 -4.03 4.53 0.68
N ILE A 78 -2.88 4.52 1.32
CA ILE A 78 -2.32 3.32 1.94
C ILE A 78 -1.73 3.68 3.29
N ALA A 79 -2.03 2.88 4.29
CA ALA A 79 -1.55 3.08 5.65
C ALA A 79 -0.85 1.81 6.14
N CYS A 80 0.33 1.97 6.69
CA CYS A 80 1.06 0.88 7.32
C CYS A 80 0.46 0.65 8.71
N ILE A 81 0.05 -0.59 9.00
CA ILE A 81 -0.55 -0.95 10.29
C ILE A 81 0.35 -1.82 11.14
N SER A 82 1.43 -2.34 10.58
CA SER A 82 2.47 -3.00 11.37
C SER A 82 3.73 -3.28 10.54
#